data_e8a0339648458c3e0736852bb93d4a8d
#
_entry.id   e8a0339648458c3e0736852bb93d4a8d
#
_cell.length_a   1.000
_cell.length_b   1.000
_cell.length_c   1.000
_cell.angle_alpha   90.00
_cell.angle_beta   90.00
_cell.angle_gamma   90.00
#
_symmetry.space_group_name_H-M   'P 1'
#
loop_
_entity.id
_entity.type
_entity.pdbx_description
1 polymer ?
#
loop_
_entity_poly.entity_id
_entity_poly.type
_entity_poly.pdbx_seq_one_letter_code
_entity_poly.pdbx_strand_id
1 'polypeptide(L)'
;NKEVAKVEAPPVATERAAQVNEKLAKKKIVSIDAGRKYFSPDQLKEIIDKAKHYGYTDLHLLVGNDGLRFMLDDMSLTVGDKTYASDDVKRAVENGTNAYYNDPNGNHLSESEMTDLIGYAKNKGIGLIPTVNSPGHMDAILNAMKELGIEKPNFNYFGKESERTVDLDNEKAVAFTKALIDKYAAYFAGKSEIDRKSVV
;
A
#
# COMPACT_ATOMS: atom_id res chain seq x y z
N ASN A 1 23.07 18.85 -34.57
CA ASN A 1 22.92 17.52 -33.96
C ASN A 1 23.94 17.38 -32.85
N LYS A 2 23.52 17.54 -31.59
CA LYS A 2 24.33 17.15 -30.44
C LYS A 2 24.00 15.68 -30.14
N GLU A 3 24.95 14.81 -30.37
CA GLU A 3 24.91 13.42 -29.93
C GLU A 3 24.84 13.40 -28.41
N VAL A 4 23.72 12.88 -27.86
CA VAL A 4 23.61 12.65 -26.42
C VAL A 4 24.41 11.39 -26.13
N ALA A 5 25.54 11.54 -25.45
CA ALA A 5 26.37 10.42 -25.01
C ALA A 5 25.51 9.49 -24.14
N LYS A 6 25.38 8.24 -24.54
CA LYS A 6 24.80 7.18 -23.71
C LYS A 6 25.70 6.99 -22.49
N VAL A 7 25.20 7.35 -21.32
CA VAL A 7 25.85 7.01 -20.05
C VAL A 7 25.60 5.53 -19.80
N GLU A 8 26.63 4.71 -19.94
CA GLU A 8 26.55 3.29 -19.55
C GLU A 8 26.48 3.18 -18.03
N ALA A 9 25.50 2.42 -17.56
CA ALA A 9 25.35 2.15 -16.13
C ALA A 9 26.55 1.33 -15.61
N PRO A 10 27.00 1.56 -14.34
CA PRO A 10 28.11 0.81 -13.77
C PRO A 10 27.85 -0.72 -13.81
N PRO A 11 28.89 -1.56 -14.01
CA PRO A 11 28.75 -3.03 -14.13
C PRO A 11 27.96 -3.68 -12.99
N VAL A 12 28.14 -3.21 -11.75
CA VAL A 12 27.42 -3.73 -10.57
C VAL A 12 25.91 -3.47 -10.65
N ALA A 13 25.47 -2.37 -11.27
CA ALA A 13 24.06 -2.06 -11.44
C ALA A 13 23.42 -2.96 -12.52
N THR A 14 24.15 -3.30 -13.55
CA THR A 14 23.71 -4.21 -14.63
C THR A 14 23.60 -5.66 -14.15
N GLU A 15 24.56 -6.15 -13.37
CA GLU A 15 24.48 -7.50 -12.77
C GLU A 15 23.30 -7.63 -11.79
N ARG A 16 23.08 -6.61 -10.95
CA ARG A 16 21.95 -6.58 -10.02
C ARG A 16 20.62 -6.53 -10.76
N ALA A 17 20.50 -5.74 -11.81
CA ALA A 17 19.32 -5.69 -12.67
C ALA A 17 19.05 -7.04 -13.36
N ALA A 18 20.08 -7.73 -13.84
CA ALA A 18 19.96 -9.05 -14.45
C ALA A 18 19.47 -10.10 -13.42
N GLN A 19 20.00 -10.11 -12.20
CA GLN A 19 19.57 -11.01 -11.13
C GLN A 19 18.13 -10.75 -10.70
N VAL A 20 17.71 -9.48 -10.61
CA VAL A 20 16.32 -9.09 -10.31
C VAL A 20 15.40 -9.56 -11.43
N ASN A 21 15.77 -9.34 -12.69
CA ASN A 21 14.99 -9.77 -13.83
C ASN A 21 14.84 -11.30 -13.91
N GLU A 22 15.88 -12.07 -13.58
CA GLU A 22 15.81 -13.53 -13.53
C GLU A 22 14.86 -14.02 -12.44
N LYS A 23 14.86 -13.39 -11.25
CA LYS A 23 13.91 -13.69 -10.18
C LYS A 23 12.47 -13.36 -10.59
N LEU A 24 12.25 -12.20 -11.22
CA LEU A 24 10.93 -11.77 -11.67
C LEU A 24 10.39 -12.65 -12.80
N ALA A 25 11.24 -13.12 -13.70
CA ALA A 25 10.84 -14.02 -14.81
C ALA A 25 10.24 -15.36 -14.34
N LYS A 26 10.53 -15.78 -13.11
CA LYS A 26 9.99 -17.00 -12.49
C LYS A 26 8.69 -16.78 -11.74
N LYS A 27 8.26 -15.51 -11.52
CA LYS A 27 7.06 -15.18 -10.78
C LYS A 27 5.84 -15.12 -11.68
N LYS A 28 4.75 -15.73 -11.22
CA LYS A 28 3.42 -15.63 -11.80
C LYS A 28 2.53 -14.99 -10.77
N ILE A 29 2.22 -13.72 -10.98
CA ILE A 29 1.55 -12.88 -9.98
C ILE A 29 0.10 -12.66 -10.39
N VAL A 30 -0.84 -12.90 -9.47
CA VAL A 30 -2.24 -12.47 -9.60
C VAL A 30 -2.46 -11.27 -8.71
N SER A 31 -3.18 -10.26 -9.20
CA SER A 31 -3.48 -9.03 -8.45
C SER A 31 -4.93 -8.99 -8.04
N ILE A 32 -5.18 -8.60 -6.78
CA ILE A 32 -6.51 -8.36 -6.22
C ILE A 32 -6.55 -6.95 -5.64
N ASP A 33 -7.55 -6.19 -6.05
CA ASP A 33 -7.83 -4.87 -5.51
C ASP A 33 -8.74 -4.98 -4.27
N ALA A 34 -8.09 -5.06 -3.11
CA ALA A 34 -8.74 -5.10 -1.80
C ALA A 34 -8.75 -3.72 -1.10
N GLY A 35 -8.43 -2.64 -1.82
CA GLY A 35 -8.58 -1.27 -1.36
C GLY A 35 -9.94 -0.70 -1.75
N ARG A 36 -10.35 -0.88 -3.00
CA ARG A 36 -11.64 -0.38 -3.50
C ARG A 36 -12.83 -1.15 -2.96
N LYS A 37 -12.64 -2.42 -2.65
CA LYS A 37 -13.66 -3.30 -2.09
C LYS A 37 -13.09 -4.08 -0.91
N TYR A 38 -13.94 -4.30 0.11
CA TYR A 38 -13.57 -5.18 1.23
C TYR A 38 -13.62 -6.64 0.80
N PHE A 39 -12.59 -7.38 1.17
CA PHE A 39 -12.54 -8.84 1.11
C PHE A 39 -12.31 -9.38 2.51
N SER A 40 -13.14 -10.33 2.94
CA SER A 40 -12.94 -11.00 4.22
C SER A 40 -11.68 -11.89 4.20
N PRO A 41 -11.12 -12.22 5.38
CA PRO A 41 -10.02 -13.17 5.46
C PRO A 41 -10.29 -14.50 4.75
N ASP A 42 -11.52 -15.02 4.85
CA ASP A 42 -11.90 -16.28 4.21
C ASP A 42 -11.94 -16.16 2.69
N GLN A 43 -12.48 -15.07 2.15
CA GLN A 43 -12.46 -14.81 0.71
C GLN A 43 -11.02 -14.69 0.18
N LEU A 44 -10.11 -14.06 0.93
CA LEU A 44 -8.71 -13.95 0.54
C LEU A 44 -7.99 -15.29 0.61
N LYS A 45 -8.31 -16.15 1.58
CA LYS A 45 -7.80 -17.54 1.63
C LYS A 45 -8.27 -18.36 0.45
N GLU A 46 -9.54 -18.24 0.04
CA GLU A 46 -10.03 -18.89 -1.18
C GLU A 46 -9.30 -18.41 -2.44
N ILE A 47 -8.98 -17.13 -2.52
CA ILE A 47 -8.20 -16.57 -3.63
C ILE A 47 -6.78 -17.14 -3.64
N ILE A 48 -6.15 -17.28 -2.46
CA ILE A 48 -4.84 -17.90 -2.32
C ILE A 48 -4.87 -19.37 -2.78
N ASP A 49 -5.89 -20.12 -2.39
CA ASP A 49 -6.06 -21.52 -2.81
C ASP A 49 -6.24 -21.63 -4.32
N LYS A 50 -7.04 -20.77 -4.93
CA LYS A 50 -7.19 -20.70 -6.39
C LYS A 50 -5.89 -20.29 -7.08
N ALA A 51 -5.18 -19.30 -6.56
CA ALA A 51 -3.89 -18.90 -7.07
C ALA A 51 -2.90 -20.10 -7.09
N LYS A 52 -2.83 -20.83 -5.98
CA LYS A 52 -2.03 -22.07 -5.90
C LYS A 52 -2.45 -23.12 -6.92
N HIS A 53 -3.77 -23.37 -7.02
CA HIS A 53 -4.32 -24.36 -7.94
C HIS A 53 -3.94 -24.06 -9.42
N TYR A 54 -3.97 -22.77 -9.79
CA TYR A 54 -3.65 -22.34 -11.16
C TYR A 54 -2.16 -22.07 -11.40
N GLY A 55 -1.30 -22.41 -10.43
CA GLY A 55 0.16 -22.32 -10.58
C GLY A 55 0.72 -20.91 -10.49
N TYR A 56 0.02 -19.98 -9.85
CA TYR A 56 0.58 -18.69 -9.46
C TYR A 56 1.57 -18.87 -8.32
N THR A 57 2.54 -17.99 -8.26
CA THR A 57 3.57 -17.98 -7.20
C THR A 57 3.32 -16.94 -6.15
N ASP A 58 2.63 -15.85 -6.50
CA ASP A 58 2.43 -14.70 -5.63
C ASP A 58 1.02 -14.10 -5.83
N LEU A 59 0.49 -13.54 -4.73
CA LEU A 59 -0.70 -12.71 -4.70
C LEU A 59 -0.29 -11.26 -4.42
N HIS A 60 -0.49 -10.38 -5.39
CA HIS A 60 -0.39 -8.93 -5.23
C HIS A 60 -1.71 -8.41 -4.65
N LEU A 61 -1.66 -7.95 -3.40
CA LEU A 61 -2.81 -7.53 -2.63
C LEU A 61 -2.76 -6.02 -2.40
N LEU A 62 -3.58 -5.27 -3.13
CA LEU A 62 -3.71 -3.84 -2.94
C LEU A 62 -4.65 -3.60 -1.75
N VAL A 63 -4.08 -3.26 -0.60
CA VAL A 63 -4.86 -2.91 0.61
C VAL A 63 -5.15 -1.42 0.71
N GLY A 64 -4.35 -0.59 0.02
CA GLY A 64 -4.54 0.85 -0.14
C GLY A 64 -4.64 1.21 -1.62
N ASN A 65 -5.86 1.38 -2.12
CA ASN A 65 -6.17 1.82 -3.48
C ASN A 65 -7.53 2.52 -3.43
N ASP A 66 -7.54 3.85 -3.44
CA ASP A 66 -8.65 4.74 -3.11
C ASP A 66 -9.12 4.55 -1.65
N GLY A 67 -9.68 3.42 -1.27
CA GLY A 67 -9.86 3.05 0.14
C GLY A 67 -8.57 2.52 0.78
N LEU A 68 -8.50 2.55 2.10
CA LEU A 68 -7.42 1.90 2.87
C LEU A 68 -8.04 0.86 3.81
N ARG A 69 -7.89 -0.42 3.45
CA ARG A 69 -8.64 -1.53 4.06
C ARG A 69 -7.75 -2.51 4.83
N PHE A 70 -6.72 -1.98 5.44
CA PHE A 70 -5.89 -2.68 6.40
C PHE A 70 -5.43 -1.70 7.47
N MET A 71 -5.56 -2.07 8.74
CA MET A 71 -5.09 -1.27 9.86
C MET A 71 -4.28 -2.09 10.84
N LEU A 72 -3.20 -1.49 11.32
CA LEU A 72 -2.40 -2.03 12.41
C LEU A 72 -3.09 -1.78 13.77
N ASP A 73 -2.73 -2.55 14.78
CA ASP A 73 -3.21 -2.33 16.14
C ASP A 73 -2.79 -0.96 16.68
N ASP A 74 -1.58 -0.52 16.36
CA ASP A 74 -1.10 0.83 16.59
C ASP A 74 -0.97 1.59 15.26
N MET A 75 -1.87 2.54 15.02
CA MET A 75 -1.85 3.46 13.87
C MET A 75 -1.33 4.85 14.24
N SER A 76 -0.72 5.04 15.43
CA SER A 76 -0.13 6.33 15.79
C SER A 76 0.95 6.76 14.79
N LEU A 77 0.99 8.05 14.45
CA LEU A 77 1.97 8.61 13.52
C LEU A 77 2.61 9.84 14.14
N THR A 78 3.93 9.94 14.01
CA THR A 78 4.68 11.15 14.38
C THR A 78 5.21 11.81 13.11
N VAL A 79 4.82 13.06 12.92
CA VAL A 79 5.17 13.87 11.75
C VAL A 79 5.74 15.20 12.24
N GLY A 80 7.04 15.38 12.15
CA GLY A 80 7.73 16.49 12.79
C GLY A 80 7.53 16.47 14.29
N ASP A 81 7.06 17.58 14.85
CA ASP A 81 6.80 17.73 16.30
C ASP A 81 5.39 17.27 16.71
N LYS A 82 4.56 16.83 15.76
CA LYS A 82 3.19 16.42 16.02
C LYS A 82 3.02 14.91 16.01
N THR A 83 2.39 14.38 17.07
CA THR A 83 1.97 12.99 17.13
C THR A 83 0.45 12.92 16.99
N TYR A 84 0.00 12.09 16.05
CA TYR A 84 -1.39 11.71 15.87
C TYR A 84 -1.65 10.42 16.63
N ALA A 85 -2.63 10.44 17.55
CA ALA A 85 -2.96 9.26 18.34
C ALA A 85 -3.53 8.12 17.46
N SER A 86 -3.27 6.88 17.85
CA SER A 86 -3.70 5.69 17.11
C SER A 86 -5.20 5.69 16.83
N ASP A 87 -6.02 5.94 17.85
CA ASP A 87 -7.48 5.89 17.71
C ASP A 87 -8.02 6.99 16.80
N ASP A 88 -7.39 8.18 16.80
CA ASP A 88 -7.74 9.27 15.90
C ASP A 88 -7.40 8.93 14.45
N VAL A 89 -6.22 8.34 14.21
CA VAL A 89 -5.83 7.90 12.86
C VAL A 89 -6.72 6.77 12.36
N LYS A 90 -7.03 5.77 13.21
CA LYS A 90 -7.94 4.67 12.85
C LYS A 90 -9.31 5.20 12.45
N ARG A 91 -9.90 6.07 13.27
CA ARG A 91 -11.20 6.67 13.00
C ARG A 91 -11.19 7.47 11.70
N ALA A 92 -10.18 8.31 11.50
CA ALA A 92 -10.07 9.15 10.31
C ALA A 92 -9.91 8.31 9.02
N VAL A 93 -9.12 7.24 9.07
CA VAL A 93 -8.94 6.32 7.94
C VAL A 93 -10.21 5.52 7.67
N GLU A 94 -10.91 5.04 8.71
CA GLU A 94 -12.19 4.34 8.57
C GLU A 94 -13.25 5.25 7.93
N ASN A 95 -13.36 6.50 8.40
CA ASN A 95 -14.25 7.50 7.83
C ASN A 95 -13.90 7.80 6.37
N GLY A 96 -12.62 7.97 6.06
CA GLY A 96 -12.14 8.21 4.70
C GLY A 96 -12.43 7.05 3.76
N THR A 97 -12.27 5.81 4.23
CA THR A 97 -12.60 4.60 3.47
C THR A 97 -14.10 4.49 3.24
N ASN A 98 -14.92 4.76 4.25
CA ASN A 98 -16.38 4.78 4.12
C ASN A 98 -16.87 5.91 3.20
N ALA A 99 -16.21 7.07 3.21
CA ALA A 99 -16.52 8.17 2.29
C ALA A 99 -16.25 7.80 0.83
N TYR A 100 -15.21 7.00 0.57
CA TYR A 100 -14.95 6.45 -0.76
C TYR A 100 -15.99 5.40 -1.14
N TYR A 101 -16.13 4.35 -0.34
CA TYR A 101 -17.13 3.30 -0.50
C TYR A 101 -17.42 2.61 0.85
N ASN A 102 -18.61 2.85 1.36
CA ASN A 102 -19.11 2.18 2.55
C ASN A 102 -19.56 0.76 2.20
N ASP A 103 -18.60 -0.18 2.21
CA ASP A 103 -18.86 -1.57 1.83
C ASP A 103 -19.70 -2.27 2.93
N PRO A 104 -20.86 -2.84 2.58
CA PRO A 104 -21.72 -3.52 3.57
C PRO A 104 -21.10 -4.79 4.17
N ASN A 105 -20.03 -5.32 3.58
CA ASN A 105 -19.35 -6.54 4.03
C ASN A 105 -18.23 -6.29 5.04
N GLY A 106 -17.77 -5.05 5.18
CA GLY A 106 -16.73 -4.68 6.12
C GLY A 106 -15.93 -3.46 5.69
N ASN A 107 -15.13 -2.91 6.61
CA ASN A 107 -14.30 -1.74 6.34
C ASN A 107 -12.85 -2.12 6.01
N HIS A 108 -12.19 -2.87 6.89
CA HIS A 108 -10.77 -3.19 6.79
C HIS A 108 -10.41 -4.51 7.46
N LEU A 109 -9.25 -5.06 7.11
CA LEU A 109 -8.61 -6.16 7.81
C LEU A 109 -7.88 -5.64 9.04
N SER A 110 -7.93 -6.38 10.13
CA SER A 110 -7.11 -6.13 11.33
C SER A 110 -5.69 -6.64 11.15
N GLU A 111 -4.79 -6.23 12.04
CA GLU A 111 -3.41 -6.72 12.05
C GLU A 111 -3.34 -8.23 12.26
N SER A 112 -4.14 -8.78 13.17
CA SER A 112 -4.19 -10.22 13.42
C SER A 112 -4.69 -11.00 12.20
N GLU A 113 -5.74 -10.52 11.53
CA GLU A 113 -6.26 -11.13 10.31
C GLU A 113 -5.22 -11.13 9.18
N MET A 114 -4.48 -10.04 9.02
CA MET A 114 -3.39 -9.97 8.04
C MET A 114 -2.25 -10.90 8.39
N THR A 115 -1.86 -10.99 9.66
CA THR A 115 -0.82 -11.90 10.13
C THR A 115 -1.18 -13.36 9.84
N ASP A 116 -2.43 -13.74 10.10
CA ASP A 116 -2.95 -15.08 9.80
C ASP A 116 -2.98 -15.35 8.30
N LEU A 117 -3.37 -14.35 7.50
CA LEU A 117 -3.39 -14.46 6.04
C LEU A 117 -1.98 -14.66 5.46
N ILE A 118 -0.99 -13.95 5.96
CA ILE A 118 0.42 -14.11 5.57
C ILE A 118 0.90 -15.52 5.89
N GLY A 119 0.59 -16.02 7.09
CA GLY A 119 0.91 -17.39 7.49
C GLY A 119 0.24 -18.43 6.62
N TYR A 120 -1.04 -18.24 6.30
CA TYR A 120 -1.79 -19.11 5.39
C TYR A 120 -1.17 -19.14 3.99
N ALA A 121 -0.90 -18.00 3.40
CA ALA A 121 -0.26 -17.89 2.08
C ALA A 121 1.11 -18.59 2.07
N LYS A 122 1.93 -18.37 3.10
CA LYS A 122 3.24 -19.01 3.25
C LYS A 122 3.13 -20.53 3.29
N ASN A 123 2.17 -21.07 4.06
CA ASN A 123 1.93 -22.52 4.14
C ASN A 123 1.49 -23.12 2.80
N LYS A 124 0.83 -22.33 1.95
CA LYS A 124 0.45 -22.74 0.57
C LYS A 124 1.57 -22.53 -0.45
N GLY A 125 2.69 -21.92 -0.04
CA GLY A 125 3.79 -21.56 -0.94
C GLY A 125 3.44 -20.43 -1.89
N ILE A 126 2.55 -19.52 -1.48
CA ILE A 126 2.18 -18.29 -2.19
C ILE A 126 2.81 -17.10 -1.47
N GLY A 127 3.61 -16.30 -2.20
CA GLY A 127 4.11 -15.03 -1.69
C GLY A 127 2.98 -13.99 -1.63
N LEU A 128 2.95 -13.17 -0.58
CA LEU A 128 2.01 -12.05 -0.48
C LEU A 128 2.75 -10.74 -0.77
N ILE A 129 2.24 -9.96 -1.72
CA ILE A 129 2.79 -8.64 -2.09
C ILE A 129 1.78 -7.56 -1.70
N PRO A 130 1.89 -6.98 -0.50
CA PRO A 130 1.00 -5.90 -0.08
C PRO A 130 1.35 -4.60 -0.79
N THR A 131 0.34 -3.80 -1.11
CA THR A 131 0.53 -2.50 -1.77
C THR A 131 -0.41 -1.45 -1.19
N VAL A 132 0.15 -0.29 -0.91
CA VAL A 132 -0.56 0.96 -0.61
C VAL A 132 -0.14 2.00 -1.63
N ASN A 133 -1.08 2.49 -2.42
CA ASN A 133 -0.80 3.44 -3.49
C ASN A 133 -0.50 4.84 -2.97
N SER A 134 0.51 5.45 -3.56
CA SER A 134 0.86 6.87 -3.47
C SER A 134 1.70 7.27 -4.71
N PRO A 135 1.72 8.51 -5.15
CA PRO A 135 1.00 9.71 -4.65
C PRO A 135 -0.45 9.81 -5.11
N GLY A 136 -0.95 8.88 -5.91
CA GLY A 136 -2.32 8.80 -6.39
C GLY A 136 -3.11 7.67 -5.75
N HIS A 137 -4.43 7.63 -6.05
CA HIS A 137 -5.37 6.66 -5.48
C HIS A 137 -5.41 6.64 -3.95
N MET A 138 -5.35 7.84 -3.35
CA MET A 138 -5.23 8.06 -1.91
C MET A 138 -6.50 8.64 -1.28
N ASP A 139 -7.68 8.46 -1.86
CA ASP A 139 -8.93 9.08 -1.42
C ASP A 139 -9.16 8.98 0.10
N ALA A 140 -9.06 7.77 0.66
CA ALA A 140 -9.25 7.55 2.09
C ALA A 140 -8.17 8.25 2.94
N ILE A 141 -6.92 8.20 2.51
CA ILE A 141 -5.78 8.80 3.22
C ILE A 141 -5.87 10.33 3.19
N LEU A 142 -6.25 10.92 2.06
CA LEU A 142 -6.44 12.37 1.92
C LEU A 142 -7.59 12.86 2.78
N ASN A 143 -8.72 12.15 2.80
CA ASN A 143 -9.83 12.46 3.68
C ASN A 143 -9.44 12.35 5.16
N ALA A 144 -8.66 11.32 5.52
CA ALA A 144 -8.12 11.17 6.87
C ALA A 144 -7.20 12.33 7.26
N MET A 145 -6.33 12.78 6.37
CA MET A 145 -5.48 13.96 6.61
C MET A 145 -6.31 15.21 6.92
N LYS A 146 -7.38 15.46 6.16
CA LYS A 146 -8.29 16.59 6.39
C LYS A 146 -8.94 16.51 7.77
N GLU A 147 -9.46 15.33 8.15
CA GLU A 147 -10.06 15.10 9.46
C GLU A 147 -9.06 15.30 10.60
N LEU A 148 -7.79 14.94 10.39
CA LEU A 148 -6.70 15.12 11.35
C LEU A 148 -6.11 16.52 11.37
N GLY A 149 -6.66 17.46 10.59
CA GLY A 149 -6.30 18.88 10.59
C GLY A 149 -5.11 19.22 9.67
N ILE A 150 -4.77 18.37 8.72
CA ILE A 150 -3.82 18.70 7.64
C ILE A 150 -4.62 19.46 6.56
N GLU A 151 -4.32 20.74 6.42
CA GLU A 151 -5.01 21.61 5.47
C GLU A 151 -4.53 21.32 4.03
N LYS A 152 -5.47 21.32 3.08
CA LYS A 152 -5.22 21.23 1.63
C LYS A 152 -4.24 20.12 1.22
N PRO A 153 -4.46 18.86 1.66
CA PRO A 153 -3.54 17.79 1.34
C PRO A 153 -3.63 17.32 -0.12
N ASN A 154 -4.70 17.69 -0.82
CA ASN A 154 -4.99 17.26 -2.17
C ASN A 154 -4.32 18.15 -3.21
N PHE A 155 -3.75 17.54 -4.24
CA PHE A 155 -3.23 18.27 -5.40
C PHE A 155 -4.33 19.12 -6.05
N ASN A 156 -4.00 20.37 -6.33
CA ASN A 156 -4.89 21.32 -6.99
C ASN A 156 -4.29 21.80 -8.30
N TYR A 157 -5.04 21.61 -9.39
CA TYR A 157 -4.64 22.06 -10.72
C TYR A 157 -5.65 23.08 -11.21
N PHE A 158 -5.24 24.34 -11.29
CA PHE A 158 -6.07 25.49 -11.75
C PHE A 158 -7.47 25.55 -11.08
N GLY A 159 -7.53 25.40 -9.77
CA GLY A 159 -8.77 25.44 -8.99
C GLY A 159 -9.59 24.15 -8.98
N LYS A 160 -9.09 23.09 -9.62
CA LYS A 160 -9.67 21.74 -9.54
C LYS A 160 -8.86 20.89 -8.57
N GLU A 161 -9.43 20.65 -7.42
CA GLU A 161 -8.87 19.76 -6.41
C GLU A 161 -9.02 18.30 -6.86
N SER A 162 -7.93 17.55 -6.79
CA SER A 162 -7.95 16.10 -7.02
C SER A 162 -8.50 15.38 -5.79
N GLU A 163 -9.43 14.48 -5.96
CA GLU A 163 -9.92 13.64 -4.86
C GLU A 163 -8.91 12.54 -4.49
N ARG A 164 -7.91 12.25 -5.35
CA ARG A 164 -7.09 11.03 -5.30
C ARG A 164 -5.60 11.26 -5.17
N THR A 165 -5.12 12.46 -5.46
CA THR A 165 -3.69 12.73 -5.56
C THR A 165 -3.27 13.67 -4.46
N VAL A 166 -2.23 13.30 -3.71
CA VAL A 166 -1.63 14.17 -2.70
C VAL A 166 -0.89 15.33 -3.36
N ASP A 167 -0.96 16.50 -2.74
CA ASP A 167 -0.15 17.64 -3.14
C ASP A 167 1.30 17.44 -2.68
N LEU A 168 2.21 17.24 -3.64
CA LEU A 168 3.62 17.01 -3.36
C LEU A 168 4.35 18.27 -2.86
N ASP A 169 3.76 19.45 -3.06
CA ASP A 169 4.27 20.72 -2.51
C ASP A 169 3.80 20.95 -1.06
N ASN A 170 2.85 20.16 -0.58
CA ASN A 170 2.40 20.19 0.82
C ASN A 170 3.29 19.29 1.69
N GLU A 171 4.30 19.87 2.33
CA GLU A 171 5.27 19.13 3.15
C GLU A 171 4.62 18.28 4.25
N LYS A 172 3.54 18.77 4.89
CA LYS A 172 2.83 18.04 5.95
C LYS A 172 2.11 16.82 5.40
N ALA A 173 1.44 16.95 4.25
CA ALA A 173 0.77 15.85 3.59
C ALA A 173 1.76 14.79 3.10
N VAL A 174 2.88 15.20 2.53
CA VAL A 174 3.96 14.29 2.11
C VAL A 174 4.58 13.57 3.32
N ALA A 175 4.87 14.29 4.40
CA ALA A 175 5.44 13.71 5.62
C ALA A 175 4.47 12.72 6.28
N PHE A 176 3.17 13.02 6.34
CA PHE A 176 2.14 12.10 6.82
C PHE A 176 2.08 10.84 5.98
N THR A 177 2.06 10.98 4.65
CA THR A 177 2.05 9.85 3.71
C THR A 177 3.26 8.95 3.92
N LYS A 178 4.46 9.53 4.03
CA LYS A 178 5.70 8.77 4.28
C LYS A 178 5.65 8.03 5.61
N ALA A 179 5.23 8.69 6.69
CA ALA A 179 5.12 8.08 8.02
C ALA A 179 4.16 6.88 8.02
N LEU A 180 3.02 7.00 7.33
CA LEU A 180 2.05 5.93 7.18
C LEU A 180 2.62 4.75 6.39
N ILE A 181 3.26 5.01 5.25
CA ILE A 181 3.89 3.97 4.43
C ILE A 181 5.02 3.28 5.17
N ASP A 182 5.88 4.04 5.87
CA ASP A 182 6.97 3.48 6.68
C ASP A 182 6.45 2.55 7.78
N LYS A 183 5.33 2.90 8.41
CA LYS A 183 4.69 2.06 9.42
C LYS A 183 4.22 0.73 8.83
N TYR A 184 3.55 0.73 7.67
CA TYR A 184 3.17 -0.49 6.98
C TYR A 184 4.38 -1.30 6.51
N ALA A 185 5.39 -0.63 5.95
CA ALA A 185 6.62 -1.28 5.53
C ALA A 185 7.34 -1.98 6.70
N ALA A 186 7.38 -1.35 7.87
CA ALA A 186 7.95 -1.94 9.08
C ALA A 186 7.17 -3.19 9.54
N TYR A 187 5.84 -3.16 9.46
CA TYR A 187 5.00 -4.33 9.78
C TYR A 187 5.27 -5.51 8.84
N PHE A 188 5.30 -5.26 7.53
CA PHE A 188 5.51 -6.31 6.54
C PHE A 188 6.96 -6.79 6.46
N ALA A 189 7.93 -6.02 6.93
CA ALA A 189 9.34 -6.38 6.94
C ALA A 189 9.57 -7.65 7.77
N GLY A 190 10.10 -8.70 7.14
CA GLY A 190 10.36 -9.99 7.78
C GLY A 190 9.16 -10.93 7.91
N LYS A 191 7.93 -10.49 7.59
CA LYS A 191 6.74 -11.35 7.57
C LYS A 191 6.42 -11.89 6.18
N SER A 192 6.69 -11.11 5.16
CA SER A 192 6.59 -11.52 3.76
C SER A 192 7.97 -11.57 3.14
N GLU A 193 8.19 -12.43 2.14
CA GLU A 193 9.47 -12.51 1.40
C GLU A 193 9.74 -11.25 0.54
N ILE A 194 8.98 -10.17 0.77
CA ILE A 194 9.07 -8.96 -0.03
C ILE A 194 10.20 -8.11 0.50
N ASP A 195 11.20 -8.00 -0.35
CA ASP A 195 12.22 -6.98 -0.26
C ASP A 195 11.54 -5.59 -0.12
N ARG A 196 12.04 -4.76 0.83
CA ARG A 196 11.57 -3.39 1.17
C ARG A 196 11.36 -2.42 -0.01
N LYS A 197 11.43 -2.90 -1.25
CA LYS A 197 11.33 -2.13 -2.49
C LYS A 197 9.97 -2.21 -3.19
N SER A 198 9.03 -2.94 -2.62
CA SER A 198 7.71 -3.16 -3.23
C SER A 198 6.58 -2.39 -2.54
N VAL A 199 6.89 -1.42 -1.70
CA VAL A 199 5.93 -0.44 -1.21
C VAL A 199 6.11 0.79 -2.10
N VAL A 200 5.37 0.81 -3.19
CA VAL A 200 5.28 1.95 -4.12
C VAL A 200 3.89 2.53 -4.03
#